data_76342379570401b2352ed6cb4df48ce9
#
_entry.id   76342379570401b2352ed6cb4df48ce9
#
_cell.length_a   1.000
_cell.length_b   1.000
_cell.length_c   1.000
_cell.angle_alpha   90.00
_cell.angle_beta   90.00
_cell.angle_gamma   90.00
#
_symmetry.space_group_name_H-M   'P 1'
#
loop_
_entity.id
_entity.type
_entity.pdbx_description
1 polymer ?
#
loop_
_entity_poly.entity_id
_entity_poly.type
_entity_poly.pdbx_seq_one_letter_code
_entity_poly.pdbx_strand_id
1 'polypeptide(L)'
;MSLPVISPQDAKLLLEKGALLIDIRDADEHSREHIPNGKNVPISKLCDDQVGEGHDAIVYYCKSGNRTKMNAPLLVKAAKTEAFILEGGIENWKKTGMAVNKRTGAPIEMMRQVQIVAGSFVVLGAALGFLLNPAFYALSGAVGAGLMFSGISGTCAMARVLKLMPWNRVMA
;
A
#
# COMPACT_ATOMS: atom_id res chain seq x y z
N MET A 1 -3.97 -6.16 -23.02
CA MET A 1 -2.55 -6.60 -23.10
C MET A 1 -2.04 -6.80 -21.69
N SER A 2 -1.40 -7.94 -21.41
CA SER A 2 -0.77 -8.21 -20.11
C SER A 2 0.71 -7.88 -20.19
N LEU A 3 1.27 -7.26 -19.16
CA LEU A 3 2.71 -7.06 -19.05
C LEU A 3 3.40 -8.40 -18.70
N PRO A 4 4.58 -8.66 -19.23
CA PRO A 4 5.38 -9.81 -18.83
C PRO A 4 5.75 -9.71 -17.34
N VAL A 5 5.74 -10.86 -16.67
CA VAL A 5 6.11 -10.98 -15.26
C VAL A 5 7.51 -11.54 -15.18
N ILE A 6 8.38 -10.89 -14.42
CA ILE A 6 9.79 -11.29 -14.26
C ILE A 6 10.11 -11.64 -12.81
N SER A 7 11.05 -12.55 -12.62
CA SER A 7 11.53 -12.92 -11.29
C SER A 7 12.29 -11.77 -10.61
N PRO A 8 12.41 -11.77 -9.28
CA PRO A 8 13.26 -10.79 -8.58
C PRO A 8 14.71 -10.78 -9.07
N GLN A 9 15.25 -11.92 -9.45
CA GLN A 9 16.61 -12.06 -9.97
C GLN A 9 16.75 -11.37 -11.34
N ASP A 10 15.83 -11.62 -12.26
CA ASP A 10 15.82 -10.98 -13.58
C ASP A 10 15.60 -9.48 -13.48
N ALA A 11 14.69 -9.08 -12.58
CA ALA A 11 14.45 -7.66 -12.30
C ALA A 11 15.72 -6.97 -11.80
N LYS A 12 16.49 -7.61 -10.88
CA LYS A 12 17.78 -7.08 -10.42
C LYS A 12 18.76 -6.88 -11.58
N LEU A 13 18.87 -7.84 -12.47
CA LEU A 13 19.75 -7.74 -13.66
C LEU A 13 19.33 -6.59 -14.59
N LEU A 14 18.02 -6.35 -14.76
CA LEU A 14 17.53 -5.21 -15.55
C LEU A 14 17.85 -3.88 -14.88
N LEU A 15 17.70 -3.80 -13.55
CA LEU A 15 18.03 -2.59 -12.79
C LEU A 15 19.52 -2.27 -12.84
N GLU A 16 20.39 -3.27 -12.80
CA GLU A 16 21.84 -3.11 -12.99
C GLU A 16 22.20 -2.59 -14.40
N LYS A 17 21.36 -2.85 -15.41
CA LYS A 17 21.46 -2.31 -16.78
C LYS A 17 20.82 -0.93 -16.96
N GLY A 18 20.27 -0.33 -15.89
CA GLY A 18 19.68 1.01 -15.94
C GLY A 18 18.16 1.06 -16.13
N ALA A 19 17.45 -0.07 -15.97
CA ALA A 19 16.00 -0.06 -15.97
C ALA A 19 15.43 0.77 -14.80
N LEU A 20 14.31 1.43 -15.02
CA LEU A 20 13.60 2.22 -14.01
C LEU A 20 12.72 1.33 -13.14
N LEU A 21 12.88 1.40 -11.82
CA LEU A 21 12.04 0.69 -10.87
C LEU A 21 10.93 1.61 -10.35
N ILE A 22 9.67 1.21 -10.50
CA ILE A 22 8.51 2.02 -10.10
C ILE A 22 7.65 1.28 -9.08
N ASP A 23 7.49 1.91 -7.91
CA ASP A 23 6.55 1.50 -6.87
C ASP A 23 5.19 2.17 -7.10
N ILE A 24 4.17 1.37 -7.42
CA ILE A 24 2.81 1.88 -7.65
C ILE A 24 1.96 1.96 -6.38
N ARG A 25 2.55 1.67 -5.22
CA ARG A 25 1.87 1.75 -3.91
C ARG A 25 1.71 3.20 -3.48
N ASP A 26 0.84 3.40 -2.48
CA ASP A 26 0.69 4.71 -1.87
C ASP A 26 2.01 5.20 -1.25
N ALA A 27 2.20 6.52 -1.23
CA ALA A 27 3.42 7.16 -0.69
C ALA A 27 3.71 6.75 0.76
N ASP A 28 2.68 6.48 1.55
CA ASP A 28 2.78 6.01 2.92
C ASP A 28 3.41 4.59 3.00
N GLU A 29 3.00 3.67 2.13
CA GLU A 29 3.59 2.33 2.05
C GLU A 29 5.06 2.40 1.60
N HIS A 30 5.34 3.21 0.57
CA HIS A 30 6.69 3.42 0.05
C HIS A 30 7.63 4.03 1.10
N SER A 31 7.18 5.04 1.82
CA SER A 31 7.98 5.72 2.85
C SER A 31 8.38 4.82 4.01
N ARG A 32 7.61 3.77 4.28
CA ARG A 32 7.90 2.79 5.34
C ARG A 32 8.90 1.73 4.91
N GLU A 33 8.74 1.22 3.71
CA GLU A 33 9.58 0.17 3.16
C GLU A 33 9.52 0.22 1.63
N HIS A 34 10.67 0.27 0.97
CA HIS A 34 10.75 0.25 -0.50
C HIS A 34 12.03 -0.44 -0.98
N ILE A 35 12.02 -0.87 -2.22
CA ILE A 35 13.23 -1.38 -2.88
C ILE A 35 14.15 -0.20 -3.17
N PRO A 36 15.48 -0.30 -2.88
CA PRO A 36 16.42 0.78 -3.14
C PRO A 36 16.34 1.30 -4.58
N ASN A 37 16.49 2.61 -4.75
CA ASN A 37 16.41 3.32 -6.04
C ASN A 37 15.03 3.24 -6.73
N GLY A 38 14.01 2.66 -6.09
CA GLY A 38 12.65 2.65 -6.61
C GLY A 38 11.98 4.03 -6.50
N LYS A 39 11.46 4.53 -7.62
CA LYS A 39 10.67 5.76 -7.67
C LYS A 39 9.22 5.45 -7.29
N ASN A 40 8.64 6.22 -6.37
CA ASN A 40 7.23 6.05 -6.03
C ASN A 40 6.35 6.87 -6.99
N VAL A 41 5.51 6.18 -7.72
CA VAL A 41 4.46 6.78 -8.56
C VAL A 41 3.16 6.03 -8.25
N PRO A 42 2.36 6.51 -7.29
CA PRO A 42 1.09 5.89 -6.94
C PRO A 42 0.20 5.71 -8.16
N ILE A 43 -0.56 4.62 -8.19
CA ILE A 43 -1.39 4.27 -9.35
C ILE A 43 -2.37 5.37 -9.73
N SER A 44 -2.84 6.15 -8.75
CA SER A 44 -3.72 7.31 -8.96
C SER A 44 -3.08 8.44 -9.76
N LYS A 45 -1.74 8.53 -9.77
CA LYS A 45 -0.97 9.55 -10.51
C LYS A 45 -0.48 9.05 -11.86
N LEU A 46 -0.45 7.72 -12.09
CA LEU A 46 0.00 7.13 -13.36
C LEU A 46 -0.92 7.43 -14.55
N CYS A 47 -2.14 7.91 -14.31
CA CYS A 47 -3.04 8.33 -15.39
C CYS A 47 -2.58 9.62 -16.08
N ASP A 48 -1.85 10.47 -15.36
CA ASP A 48 -1.44 11.80 -15.81
C ASP A 48 0.03 11.85 -16.21
N ASP A 49 0.85 10.94 -15.69
CA ASP A 49 2.30 10.92 -15.91
C ASP A 49 2.70 9.75 -16.80
N GLN A 50 3.31 10.06 -17.95
CA GLN A 50 4.07 9.08 -18.70
C GLN A 50 5.41 8.84 -18.02
N VAL A 51 5.79 7.58 -17.85
CA VAL A 51 7.00 7.18 -17.12
C VAL A 51 7.96 6.40 -18.02
N GLY A 52 9.24 6.44 -17.68
CA GLY A 52 10.29 5.66 -18.37
C GLY A 52 11.06 6.41 -19.44
N GLU A 53 10.86 7.72 -19.62
CA GLU A 53 11.65 8.51 -20.54
C GLU A 53 13.13 8.48 -20.14
N GLY A 54 14.00 8.12 -21.09
CA GLY A 54 15.44 7.99 -20.86
C GLY A 54 15.90 6.66 -20.26
N HIS A 55 14.99 5.68 -20.13
CA HIS A 55 15.31 4.33 -19.66
C HIS A 55 14.91 3.28 -20.70
N ASP A 56 15.69 2.22 -20.82
CA ASP A 56 15.44 1.13 -21.80
C ASP A 56 14.28 0.23 -21.36
N ALA A 57 14.06 0.10 -20.05
CA ALA A 57 13.00 -0.72 -19.50
C ALA A 57 12.45 -0.16 -18.19
N ILE A 58 11.23 -0.56 -17.84
CA ILE A 58 10.57 -0.25 -16.56
C ILE A 58 10.18 -1.55 -15.85
N VAL A 59 10.43 -1.60 -14.54
CA VAL A 59 9.95 -2.68 -13.69
C VAL A 59 8.96 -2.10 -12.68
N TYR A 60 7.68 -2.47 -12.80
CA TYR A 60 6.64 -2.07 -11.86
C TYR A 60 6.52 -3.05 -10.72
N TYR A 61 6.38 -2.56 -9.49
CA TYR A 61 6.08 -3.41 -8.36
C TYR A 61 5.01 -2.81 -7.43
N CYS A 62 4.36 -3.68 -6.67
CA CYS A 62 3.52 -3.33 -5.54
C CYS A 62 3.85 -4.24 -4.35
N LYS A 63 2.95 -4.41 -3.38
CA LYS A 63 3.19 -5.26 -2.21
C LYS A 63 3.35 -6.74 -2.60
N SER A 64 2.35 -7.33 -3.27
CA SER A 64 2.26 -8.77 -3.57
C SER A 64 2.16 -9.10 -5.07
N GLY A 65 2.29 -8.12 -5.96
CA GLY A 65 2.09 -8.30 -7.40
C GLY A 65 0.63 -8.21 -7.87
N ASN A 66 -0.37 -8.22 -6.98
CA ASN A 66 -1.78 -8.21 -7.36
C ASN A 66 -2.21 -6.86 -7.96
N ARG A 67 -1.86 -5.73 -7.30
CA ARG A 67 -2.21 -4.39 -7.81
C ARG A 67 -1.62 -4.12 -9.20
N THR A 68 -0.38 -4.55 -9.45
CA THR A 68 0.26 -4.42 -10.76
C THR A 68 -0.45 -5.25 -11.82
N LYS A 69 -0.81 -6.51 -11.53
CA LYS A 69 -1.55 -7.38 -12.46
C LYS A 69 -2.93 -6.84 -12.78
N MET A 70 -3.69 -6.41 -11.77
CA MET A 70 -5.05 -5.85 -11.95
C MET A 70 -5.06 -4.57 -12.80
N ASN A 71 -4.01 -3.78 -12.73
CA ASN A 71 -3.90 -2.51 -13.43
C ASN A 71 -2.93 -2.55 -14.62
N ALA A 72 -2.58 -3.75 -15.10
CA ALA A 72 -1.65 -3.93 -16.23
C ALA A 72 -2.00 -3.07 -17.47
N PRO A 73 -3.27 -2.94 -17.89
CA PRO A 73 -3.63 -2.07 -19.02
C PRO A 73 -3.25 -0.61 -18.82
N LEU A 74 -3.39 -0.10 -17.59
CA LEU A 74 -3.01 1.26 -17.23
C LEU A 74 -1.48 1.43 -17.25
N LEU A 75 -0.75 0.45 -16.69
CA LEU A 75 0.71 0.45 -16.66
C LEU A 75 1.31 0.42 -18.06
N VAL A 76 0.73 -0.37 -18.98
CA VAL A 76 1.13 -0.39 -20.41
C VAL A 76 0.95 0.99 -21.04
N LYS A 77 -0.18 1.65 -20.77
CA LYS A 77 -0.49 2.97 -21.35
C LYS A 77 0.46 4.06 -20.83
N ALA A 78 0.86 3.97 -19.55
CA ALA A 78 1.76 4.92 -18.93
C ALA A 78 3.24 4.71 -19.33
N ALA A 79 3.61 3.50 -19.73
CA ALA A 79 4.99 3.16 -20.08
C ALA A 79 5.37 3.71 -21.46
N LYS A 80 6.51 4.40 -21.56
CA LYS A 80 7.11 4.85 -22.82
C LYS A 80 8.10 3.84 -23.41
N THR A 81 8.47 2.82 -22.64
CA THR A 81 9.48 1.82 -22.98
C THR A 81 8.98 0.43 -22.63
N GLU A 82 9.79 -0.59 -22.84
CA GLU A 82 9.47 -1.95 -22.45
C GLU A 82 9.18 -2.03 -20.94
N ALA A 83 8.09 -2.69 -20.56
CA ALA A 83 7.63 -2.69 -19.17
C ALA A 83 7.34 -4.10 -18.65
N PHE A 84 7.72 -4.33 -17.41
CA PHE A 84 7.64 -5.61 -16.72
C PHE A 84 6.94 -5.46 -15.37
N ILE A 85 6.39 -6.55 -14.87
CA ILE A 85 5.85 -6.67 -13.52
C ILE A 85 6.78 -7.54 -12.68
N LEU A 86 7.20 -7.04 -11.52
CA LEU A 86 7.93 -7.82 -10.54
C LEU A 86 7.05 -8.90 -9.93
N GLU A 87 7.42 -10.16 -10.09
CA GLU A 87 6.70 -11.30 -9.54
C GLU A 87 6.62 -11.22 -8.01
N GLY A 88 5.39 -11.32 -7.48
CA GLY A 88 5.15 -11.28 -6.04
C GLY A 88 5.51 -9.96 -5.35
N GLY A 89 5.88 -8.91 -6.11
CA GLY A 89 6.16 -7.58 -5.61
C GLY A 89 7.30 -7.52 -4.58
N ILE A 90 7.27 -6.51 -3.70
CA ILE A 90 8.32 -6.33 -2.68
C ILE A 90 8.36 -7.51 -1.66
N GLU A 91 7.25 -8.22 -1.46
CA GLU A 91 7.24 -9.38 -0.55
C GLU A 91 8.10 -10.53 -1.10
N ASN A 92 8.01 -10.82 -2.41
CA ASN A 92 8.85 -11.83 -3.03
C ASN A 92 10.32 -11.37 -3.13
N TRP A 93 10.54 -10.09 -3.43
CA TRP A 93 11.87 -9.49 -3.41
C TRP A 93 12.59 -9.71 -2.07
N LYS A 94 11.89 -9.50 -0.95
CA LYS A 94 12.42 -9.78 0.40
C LYS A 94 12.67 -11.26 0.65
N LYS A 95 11.78 -12.14 0.19
CA LYS A 95 11.95 -13.60 0.36
C LYS A 95 13.20 -14.13 -0.34
N THR A 96 13.63 -13.48 -1.43
CA THR A 96 14.88 -13.82 -2.11
C THR A 96 16.13 -13.24 -1.44
N GLY A 97 15.99 -12.60 -0.27
CA GLY A 97 17.11 -12.05 0.50
C GLY A 97 17.65 -10.71 -0.03
N MET A 98 16.95 -10.07 -0.97
CA MET A 98 17.40 -8.80 -1.53
C MET A 98 17.10 -7.64 -0.58
N ALA A 99 17.98 -6.62 -0.63
CA ALA A 99 17.89 -5.46 0.24
C ALA A 99 16.64 -4.63 -0.01
N VAL A 100 16.07 -4.11 1.08
CA VAL A 100 15.02 -3.10 1.09
C VAL A 100 15.38 -1.98 2.06
N ASN A 101 15.04 -0.77 1.71
CA ASN A 101 15.12 0.36 2.63
C ASN A 101 13.89 0.31 3.54
N LYS A 102 14.10 0.17 4.84
CA LYS A 102 13.04 0.15 5.84
C LYS A 102 13.23 1.30 6.82
N ARG A 103 12.20 2.12 6.98
CA ARG A 103 12.22 3.20 7.96
C ARG A 103 12.07 2.61 9.37
N THR A 104 13.12 2.71 10.18
CA THR A 104 13.07 2.39 11.60
C THR A 104 12.17 3.41 12.32
N GLY A 105 11.25 2.91 13.19
CA GLY A 105 10.33 3.78 13.93
C GLY A 105 9.12 4.29 13.14
N ALA A 106 8.88 3.78 11.93
CA ALA A 106 7.63 4.07 11.23
C ALA A 106 6.44 3.55 12.03
N PRO A 107 5.35 4.34 12.16
CA PRO A 107 4.15 3.86 12.83
C PRO A 107 3.57 2.67 12.08
N ILE A 108 2.80 1.83 12.78
CA ILE A 108 2.13 0.68 12.17
C ILE A 108 1.22 1.13 11.01
N GLU A 109 1.01 0.23 10.04
CA GLU A 109 0.20 0.47 8.85
C GLU A 109 -1.19 1.05 9.22
N MET A 110 -1.66 2.07 8.49
CA MET A 110 -2.89 2.81 8.78
C MET A 110 -4.09 1.89 9.02
N MET A 111 -4.28 0.88 8.17
CA MET A 111 -5.39 -0.06 8.30
C MET A 111 -5.31 -0.86 9.60
N ARG A 112 -4.12 -1.24 10.04
CA ARG A 112 -3.91 -1.92 11.32
C ARG A 112 -4.24 -1.00 12.50
N GLN A 113 -3.90 0.30 12.41
CA GLN A 113 -4.30 1.28 13.43
C GLN A 113 -5.83 1.38 13.53
N VAL A 114 -6.51 1.48 12.37
CA VAL A 114 -7.98 1.49 12.31
C VAL A 114 -8.57 0.25 12.97
N GLN A 115 -8.06 -0.94 12.67
CA GLN A 115 -8.53 -2.20 13.23
C GLN A 115 -8.33 -2.26 14.75
N ILE A 116 -7.16 -1.84 15.23
CA ILE A 116 -6.87 -1.81 16.69
C ILE A 116 -7.83 -0.84 17.40
N VAL A 117 -7.96 0.38 16.90
CA VAL A 117 -8.80 1.40 17.54
C VAL A 117 -10.29 0.98 17.51
N ALA A 118 -10.80 0.60 16.34
CA ALA A 118 -12.18 0.17 16.21
C ALA A 118 -12.48 -1.08 17.03
N GLY A 119 -11.61 -2.09 16.98
CA GLY A 119 -11.73 -3.31 17.78
C GLY A 119 -11.72 -3.02 19.29
N SER A 120 -10.86 -2.09 19.76
CA SER A 120 -10.80 -1.68 21.15
C SER A 120 -12.13 -1.05 21.61
N PHE A 121 -12.73 -0.18 20.80
CA PHE A 121 -14.04 0.41 21.14
C PHE A 121 -15.16 -0.63 21.16
N VAL A 122 -15.14 -1.61 20.26
CA VAL A 122 -16.12 -2.71 20.28
C VAL A 122 -15.99 -3.54 21.56
N VAL A 123 -14.77 -3.93 21.91
CA VAL A 123 -14.51 -4.72 23.13
C VAL A 123 -14.89 -3.94 24.40
N LEU A 124 -14.49 -2.67 24.49
CA LEU A 124 -14.84 -1.81 25.60
C LEU A 124 -16.36 -1.61 25.73
N GLY A 125 -17.05 -1.33 24.63
CA GLY A 125 -18.50 -1.17 24.64
C GLY A 125 -19.22 -2.45 25.06
N ALA A 126 -18.76 -3.62 24.61
CA ALA A 126 -19.30 -4.90 25.00
C ALA A 126 -19.05 -5.21 26.51
N ALA A 127 -17.83 -4.97 26.98
CA ALA A 127 -17.49 -5.20 28.39
C ALA A 127 -18.26 -4.28 29.32
N LEU A 128 -18.35 -2.98 29.02
CA LEU A 128 -19.13 -2.02 29.81
C LEU A 128 -20.64 -2.30 29.73
N GLY A 129 -21.12 -2.77 28.58
CA GLY A 129 -22.51 -3.19 28.39
C GLY A 129 -22.89 -4.38 29.29
N PHE A 130 -21.94 -5.32 29.45
CA PHE A 130 -22.13 -6.49 30.31
C PHE A 130 -21.97 -6.17 31.81
N LEU A 131 -20.96 -5.36 32.15
CA LEU A 131 -20.59 -5.13 33.56
C LEU A 131 -21.37 -3.99 34.25
N LEU A 132 -21.72 -2.94 33.49
CA LEU A 132 -22.29 -1.71 34.07
C LEU A 132 -23.71 -1.44 33.58
N ASN A 133 -23.92 -1.22 32.30
CA ASN A 133 -25.24 -0.86 31.79
C ASN A 133 -25.38 -1.30 30.32
N PRO A 134 -26.48 -1.98 29.94
CA PRO A 134 -26.73 -2.41 28.56
C PRO A 134 -26.68 -1.29 27.49
N ALA A 135 -26.88 -0.03 27.88
CA ALA A 135 -26.78 1.11 26.97
C ALA A 135 -25.41 1.21 26.29
N PHE A 136 -24.34 0.71 26.91
CA PHE A 136 -22.99 0.71 26.30
C PHE A 136 -22.85 -0.23 25.09
N TYR A 137 -23.77 -1.19 24.87
CA TYR A 137 -23.79 -1.96 23.62
C TYR A 137 -24.05 -1.07 22.40
N ALA A 138 -24.69 0.09 22.56
CA ALA A 138 -24.87 1.05 21.49
C ALA A 138 -23.52 1.56 20.92
N LEU A 139 -22.49 1.66 21.77
CA LEU A 139 -21.13 2.02 21.31
C LEU A 139 -20.56 0.96 20.36
N SER A 140 -20.66 -0.32 20.73
CA SER A 140 -20.20 -1.43 19.86
C SER A 140 -20.98 -1.47 18.55
N GLY A 141 -22.30 -1.28 18.62
CA GLY A 141 -23.18 -1.21 17.45
C GLY A 141 -22.84 -0.05 16.51
N ALA A 142 -22.60 1.15 17.04
CA ALA A 142 -22.23 2.33 16.28
C ALA A 142 -20.89 2.15 15.54
N VAL A 143 -19.89 1.60 16.23
CA VAL A 143 -18.58 1.29 15.60
C VAL A 143 -18.73 0.23 14.52
N GLY A 144 -19.50 -0.83 14.76
CA GLY A 144 -19.79 -1.87 13.78
C GLY A 144 -20.50 -1.34 12.54
N ALA A 145 -21.52 -0.50 12.71
CA ALA A 145 -22.22 0.16 11.60
C ALA A 145 -21.29 1.09 10.82
N GLY A 146 -20.40 1.83 11.49
CA GLY A 146 -19.39 2.66 10.84
C GLY A 146 -18.40 1.86 10.02
N LEU A 147 -17.96 0.69 10.48
CA LEU A 147 -17.09 -0.22 9.72
C LEU A 147 -17.79 -0.81 8.51
N MET A 148 -19.06 -1.20 8.62
CA MET A 148 -19.87 -1.66 7.48
C MET A 148 -20.01 -0.57 6.43
N PHE A 149 -20.37 0.64 6.84
CA PHE A 149 -20.47 1.79 5.94
C PHE A 149 -19.13 2.06 5.23
N SER A 150 -18.03 2.01 5.96
CA SER A 150 -16.67 2.18 5.41
C SER A 150 -16.33 1.11 4.36
N GLY A 151 -16.70 -0.15 4.61
CA GLY A 151 -16.50 -1.25 3.67
C GLY A 151 -17.29 -1.11 2.38
N ILE A 152 -18.53 -0.64 2.47
CA ILE A 152 -19.42 -0.46 1.30
C ILE A 152 -19.04 0.79 0.50
N SER A 153 -18.76 1.92 1.17
CA SER A 153 -18.48 3.20 0.53
C SER A 153 -17.03 3.37 0.05
N GLY A 154 -16.12 2.50 0.50
CA GLY A 154 -14.68 2.65 0.28
C GLY A 154 -14.05 3.84 1.02
N THR A 155 -14.81 4.53 1.88
CA THR A 155 -14.34 5.70 2.64
C THR A 155 -14.33 5.42 4.14
N CYS A 156 -13.17 5.59 4.78
CA CYS A 156 -13.03 5.38 6.23
C CYS A 156 -12.80 6.71 6.96
N ALA A 157 -13.80 7.16 7.72
CA ALA A 157 -13.69 8.37 8.54
C ALA A 157 -12.58 8.26 9.57
N MET A 158 -12.43 7.10 10.22
CA MET A 158 -11.38 6.85 11.21
C MET A 158 -9.98 6.94 10.60
N ALA A 159 -9.77 6.43 9.38
CA ALA A 159 -8.50 6.56 8.68
C ALA A 159 -8.15 8.03 8.38
N ARG A 160 -9.16 8.87 8.07
CA ARG A 160 -8.96 10.32 7.90
C ARG A 160 -8.51 10.99 9.20
N VAL A 161 -9.15 10.66 10.32
CA VAL A 161 -8.77 11.18 11.64
C VAL A 161 -7.37 10.73 12.03
N LEU A 162 -7.05 9.44 11.84
CA LEU A 162 -5.72 8.91 12.15
C LEU A 162 -4.61 9.53 11.29
N LYS A 163 -4.89 9.92 10.05
CA LYS A 163 -3.92 10.64 9.20
C LYS A 163 -3.51 12.01 9.77
N LEU A 164 -4.38 12.64 10.54
CA LEU A 164 -4.11 13.94 11.17
C LEU A 164 -3.22 13.81 12.41
N MET A 165 -3.06 12.62 12.96
CA MET A 165 -2.25 12.38 14.15
C MET A 165 -0.76 12.63 13.88
N PRO A 166 -0.02 13.22 14.84
CA PRO A 166 1.37 13.65 14.62
C PRO A 166 2.30 12.51 14.22
N TRP A 167 2.06 11.29 14.71
CA TRP A 167 2.86 10.11 14.34
C TRP A 167 2.60 9.57 12.93
N ASN A 168 1.47 9.93 12.31
CA ASN A 168 1.10 9.53 10.96
C ASN A 168 1.38 10.60 9.91
N ARG A 169 1.82 11.80 10.31
CA ARG A 169 2.22 12.82 9.35
C ARG A 169 3.48 12.35 8.65
N VAL A 170 3.37 12.08 7.35
CA VAL A 170 4.54 11.90 6.50
C VAL A 170 5.21 13.25 6.45
N MET A 171 6.38 13.39 7.07
CA MET A 171 7.19 14.57 6.83
C MET A 171 7.58 14.54 5.35
N ALA A 172 7.10 15.51 4.61
CA ALA A 172 7.44 15.75 3.23
C ALA A 172 8.92 16.11 3.11
#